data_42414d7cb1684b255db07a6bf87c43b3
#
_entry.id   42414d7cb1684b255db07a6bf87c43b3
#
_cell.length_a   1.000
_cell.length_b   1.000
_cell.length_c   1.000
_cell.angle_alpha   90.00
_cell.angle_beta   90.00
_cell.angle_gamma   90.00
#
_symmetry.space_group_name_H-M   'P 1'
#
loop_
_entity.id
_entity.type
_entity.pdbx_description
1 polymer ?
#
loop_
_entity_poly.entity_id
_entity_poly.type
_entity_poly.pdbx_seq_one_letter_code
_entity_poly.pdbx_strand_id
1 'polypeptide(L)'
;MTRPMRCFALLAAFLLAPLAQAAIPAAPERNEGEGPWPQLILRGATVITGTGSPAFGPVDIVIEGDRITRVQIVGSANAPIDPENRPALKQGGREIDLSGHYVMPGIVDMHGHIGGDEQGVTAEYVYKLWLAHGITSVRDPGCGNGIEWCASEAKRSAANTITAPRLFPYAFFGMGQDDPITTPEQARQWVRSMKAKGALGMKCFGYRPDILEAAFDELRKQGMGSACHHAQLDVARVNVLTTARWGLTTMEHWYGLPEALFDGQTVQQYPADYNYMDEQHRFGEAGKLWAQASEKGSERYEAVITELLELGFTLDPTFTIYQATRDLMRARTAEWHADYTHPALWDFFTPSRHNHGSFFFDWGSEQETDWKHNYQRWMAFVNDYKNRGGRVTVGSDSGYIYKTYGFGTIEELELLREAGFHPLEVMRAATLSGAEALGAEDRIGSIEVGKLADLVVLSENPLANLKVLYGTGHIRLGENGEPTRVGGVRYTIKDGIVYDAPALLRDVRAIVAEEKAKRGTEELPQP
;
A
#
# COMPACT_ATOMS: atom_id res chain seq x y z
N MET A 1 -29.44 -18.99 57.08
CA MET A 1 -28.18 -18.29 56.75
C MET A 1 -27.76 -18.68 55.34
N THR A 2 -28.26 -17.96 54.39
CA THR A 2 -27.99 -18.19 52.93
C THR A 2 -27.11 -17.05 52.47
N ARG A 3 -25.87 -17.38 52.02
CA ARG A 3 -24.93 -16.43 51.42
C ARG A 3 -25.38 -16.15 49.97
N PRO A 4 -25.37 -14.91 49.50
CA PRO A 4 -25.62 -14.60 48.11
C PRO A 4 -24.39 -14.94 47.28
N MET A 5 -24.61 -15.74 46.22
CA MET A 5 -23.65 -16.06 45.19
C MET A 5 -23.46 -14.81 44.30
N ARG A 6 -22.29 -14.19 44.38
CA ARG A 6 -21.90 -13.10 43.47
C ARG A 6 -21.57 -13.73 42.10
N CYS A 7 -22.45 -13.56 41.14
CA CYS A 7 -22.12 -13.76 39.72
C CYS A 7 -21.09 -12.70 39.33
N PHE A 8 -19.83 -13.11 39.22
CA PHE A 8 -18.82 -12.36 38.43
C PHE A 8 -19.11 -12.62 36.95
N ALA A 9 -19.70 -11.65 36.29
CA ALA A 9 -19.71 -11.59 34.84
C ALA A 9 -18.27 -11.21 34.41
N LEU A 10 -17.47 -12.22 34.11
CA LEU A 10 -16.23 -12.04 33.37
C LEU A 10 -16.63 -11.68 31.92
N LEU A 11 -16.70 -10.38 31.64
CA LEU A 11 -16.57 -9.88 30.27
C LEU A 11 -15.09 -10.06 29.89
N ALA A 12 -14.76 -11.22 29.35
CA ALA A 12 -13.50 -11.42 28.67
C ALA A 12 -13.55 -10.61 27.37
N ALA A 13 -13.17 -9.33 27.45
CA ALA A 13 -12.69 -8.61 26.31
C ALA A 13 -11.35 -9.26 25.93
N PHE A 14 -11.39 -10.27 25.06
CA PHE A 14 -10.21 -10.69 24.30
C PHE A 14 -9.88 -9.55 23.34
N LEU A 15 -9.25 -8.50 23.86
CA LEU A 15 -8.31 -7.71 23.12
C LEU A 15 -7.21 -8.69 22.72
N LEU A 16 -7.00 -8.87 21.43
CA LEU A 16 -5.68 -9.17 20.90
C LEU A 16 -4.79 -8.02 21.42
N ALA A 17 -4.26 -8.17 22.65
CA ALA A 17 -3.06 -7.45 22.99
C ALA A 17 -2.07 -7.87 21.91
N PRO A 18 -1.52 -6.95 21.12
CA PRO A 18 -0.40 -7.31 20.29
C PRO A 18 0.65 -7.84 21.28
N LEU A 19 0.92 -9.14 21.25
CA LEU A 19 2.16 -9.66 21.76
C LEU A 19 3.20 -8.70 21.20
N ALA A 20 4.03 -8.10 22.06
CA ALA A 20 5.11 -7.25 21.61
C ALA A 20 5.98 -8.17 20.74
N GLN A 21 5.73 -8.15 19.43
CA GLN A 21 6.53 -8.88 18.48
C GLN A 21 7.95 -8.36 18.60
N ALA A 22 8.92 -9.27 18.71
CA ALA A 22 10.31 -8.87 18.71
C ALA A 22 10.59 -8.13 17.39
N ALA A 23 11.12 -6.92 17.47
CA ALA A 23 11.43 -6.15 16.29
C ALA A 23 12.47 -6.91 15.45
N ILE A 24 12.26 -6.97 14.14
CA ILE A 24 13.26 -7.52 13.22
C ILE A 24 14.54 -6.67 13.27
N PRO A 25 15.70 -7.21 12.83
CA PRO A 25 16.93 -6.43 12.72
C PRO A 25 16.71 -5.16 11.87
N ALA A 26 17.33 -4.06 12.27
CA ALA A 26 17.36 -2.83 11.49
C ALA A 26 18.02 -3.09 10.12
N ALA A 27 17.58 -2.37 9.08
CA ALA A 27 18.19 -2.49 7.76
C ALA A 27 19.69 -2.16 7.80
N PRO A 28 20.54 -2.81 6.98
CA PRO A 28 21.96 -2.48 6.89
C PRO A 28 22.20 -1.06 6.37
N GLU A 29 23.41 -0.54 6.57
CA GLU A 29 23.84 0.71 5.94
C GLU A 29 23.80 0.57 4.42
N ARG A 30 23.44 1.68 3.74
CA ARG A 30 23.28 1.73 2.29
C ARG A 30 24.63 1.50 1.58
N ASN A 31 24.65 0.53 0.71
CA ASN A 31 25.75 0.27 -0.21
C ASN A 31 25.31 0.23 -1.68
N GLU A 32 24.00 0.38 -1.95
CA GLU A 32 23.41 0.45 -3.28
C GLU A 32 23.01 1.89 -3.65
N GLY A 33 22.83 2.09 -4.95
CA GLY A 33 22.44 3.38 -5.52
C GLY A 33 23.63 4.35 -5.66
N GLU A 34 23.54 5.16 -6.69
CA GLU A 34 24.55 6.16 -7.04
C GLU A 34 24.01 7.58 -6.84
N GLY A 35 24.84 8.47 -6.37
CA GLY A 35 24.49 9.86 -6.09
C GLY A 35 24.11 10.10 -4.61
N PRO A 36 23.41 11.20 -4.27
CA PRO A 36 23.00 12.25 -5.22
C PRO A 36 24.23 13.00 -5.78
N TRP A 37 24.10 13.49 -7.03
CA TRP A 37 25.12 14.31 -7.65
C TRP A 37 24.81 15.81 -7.47
N PRO A 38 25.83 16.69 -7.63
CA PRO A 38 25.55 18.12 -7.71
C PRO A 38 24.52 18.47 -8.77
N GLN A 39 24.50 17.69 -9.87
CA GLN A 39 23.46 17.75 -10.89
C GLN A 39 23.35 16.39 -11.57
N LEU A 40 22.12 15.90 -11.72
CA LEU A 40 21.76 14.78 -12.58
C LEU A 40 20.82 15.28 -13.67
N ILE A 41 21.09 14.93 -14.93
CA ILE A 41 20.19 15.26 -16.04
C ILE A 41 19.69 13.96 -16.67
N LEU A 42 18.37 13.79 -16.66
CA LEU A 42 17.68 12.70 -17.38
C LEU A 42 17.29 13.24 -18.77
N ARG A 43 17.89 12.67 -19.80
CA ARG A 43 17.88 13.22 -21.17
C ARG A 43 16.81 12.60 -22.06
N GLY A 44 15.92 13.42 -22.63
CA GLY A 44 15.07 13.03 -23.76
C GLY A 44 13.92 12.08 -23.45
N ALA A 45 13.51 11.98 -22.19
CA ALA A 45 12.45 11.08 -21.74
C ALA A 45 11.05 11.51 -22.21
N THR A 46 10.12 10.55 -22.25
CA THR A 46 8.68 10.84 -22.22
C THR A 46 8.21 10.87 -20.78
N VAL A 47 7.61 11.99 -20.35
CA VAL A 47 7.22 12.23 -18.95
C VAL A 47 5.73 11.99 -18.75
N ILE A 48 5.40 11.24 -17.69
CA ILE A 48 4.07 11.09 -17.11
C ILE A 48 4.10 11.82 -15.79
N THR A 49 3.38 12.94 -15.65
CA THR A 49 3.54 13.84 -14.49
C THR A 49 2.99 13.32 -13.16
N GLY A 50 2.09 12.32 -13.19
CA GLY A 50 1.35 11.86 -12.01
C GLY A 50 0.09 12.70 -11.70
N THR A 51 -0.13 13.82 -12.39
CA THR A 51 -1.27 14.72 -12.16
C THR A 51 -2.57 14.29 -12.86
N GLY A 52 -2.50 13.26 -13.73
CA GLY A 52 -3.59 12.86 -14.64
C GLY A 52 -3.50 13.52 -16.01
N SER A 53 -2.50 14.39 -16.25
CA SER A 53 -2.23 14.99 -17.55
C SER A 53 -1.65 13.98 -18.53
N PRO A 54 -1.87 14.14 -19.85
CA PRO A 54 -1.25 13.30 -20.88
C PRO A 54 0.29 13.30 -20.78
N ALA A 55 0.89 12.17 -21.16
CA ALA A 55 2.34 12.08 -21.28
C ALA A 55 2.87 12.99 -22.39
N PHE A 56 4.06 13.56 -22.20
CA PHE A 56 4.70 14.43 -23.19
C PHE A 56 6.23 14.24 -23.21
N GLY A 57 6.84 14.51 -24.36
CA GLY A 57 8.28 14.36 -24.56
C GLY A 57 8.68 14.70 -26.00
N PRO A 58 9.99 14.81 -26.32
CA PRO A 58 11.12 14.58 -25.41
C PRO A 58 11.35 15.69 -24.38
N VAL A 59 11.72 15.28 -23.17
CA VAL A 59 11.94 16.18 -22.03
C VAL A 59 13.29 15.89 -21.38
N ASP A 60 14.03 16.94 -21.01
CA ASP A 60 15.16 16.83 -20.09
C ASP A 60 14.71 17.24 -18.67
N ILE A 61 14.96 16.35 -17.69
CA ILE A 61 14.70 16.64 -16.27
C ILE A 61 16.03 16.90 -15.59
N VAL A 62 16.18 18.08 -14.98
CA VAL A 62 17.38 18.45 -14.22
C VAL A 62 17.09 18.29 -12.73
N ILE A 63 17.94 17.56 -12.06
CA ILE A 63 17.91 17.30 -10.62
C ILE A 63 19.19 17.88 -10.03
N GLU A 64 19.10 18.67 -8.97
CA GLU A 64 20.24 19.22 -8.22
C GLU A 64 20.13 18.76 -6.76
N GLY A 65 21.09 17.95 -6.33
CA GLY A 65 20.99 17.25 -5.05
C GLY A 65 19.78 16.31 -5.03
N ASP A 66 18.81 16.59 -4.19
CA ASP A 66 17.61 15.79 -4.00
C ASP A 66 16.37 16.33 -4.74
N ARG A 67 16.47 17.48 -5.48
CA ARG A 67 15.31 18.18 -6.03
C ARG A 67 15.32 18.32 -7.54
N ILE A 68 14.12 18.25 -8.12
CA ILE A 68 13.87 18.61 -9.51
C ILE A 68 13.96 20.15 -9.61
N THR A 69 14.92 20.64 -10.40
CA THR A 69 15.13 22.09 -10.59
C THR A 69 14.64 22.57 -11.96
N ARG A 70 14.49 21.66 -12.92
CA ARG A 70 13.98 22.00 -14.25
C ARG A 70 13.30 20.78 -14.89
N VAL A 71 12.21 21.02 -15.61
CA VAL A 71 11.55 20.09 -16.53
C VAL A 71 11.42 20.84 -17.85
N GLN A 72 12.22 20.45 -18.86
CA GLN A 72 12.34 21.22 -20.11
C GLN A 72 11.97 20.36 -21.32
N ILE A 73 10.96 20.78 -22.06
CA ILE A 73 10.70 20.22 -23.40
C ILE A 73 11.85 20.65 -24.31
N VAL A 74 12.52 19.67 -24.92
CA VAL A 74 13.74 19.91 -25.73
C VAL A 74 13.54 19.68 -27.22
N GLY A 75 12.34 19.31 -27.63
CA GLY A 75 12.00 19.07 -29.02
C GLY A 75 10.55 18.65 -29.18
N SER A 76 10.24 18.08 -30.33
CA SER A 76 8.96 17.44 -30.61
C SER A 76 9.18 15.99 -31.10
N ALA A 77 8.18 15.14 -30.92
CA ALA A 77 8.26 13.76 -31.42
C ALA A 77 8.59 13.73 -32.93
N ASN A 78 9.46 12.80 -33.31
CA ASN A 78 9.90 12.59 -34.68
C ASN A 78 10.68 13.77 -35.32
N ALA A 79 11.16 14.73 -34.55
CA ALA A 79 12.05 15.79 -34.99
C ALA A 79 13.41 15.69 -34.29
N PRO A 80 14.52 16.05 -34.95
CA PRO A 80 15.82 16.14 -34.31
C PRO A 80 15.79 17.13 -33.15
N ILE A 81 16.40 16.75 -32.03
CA ILE A 81 16.56 17.64 -30.85
C ILE A 81 17.75 18.57 -31.12
N ASP A 82 17.53 19.87 -30.97
CA ASP A 82 18.60 20.87 -31.05
C ASP A 82 19.43 20.82 -29.74
N PRO A 83 20.72 20.46 -29.84
CA PRO A 83 21.59 20.39 -28.65
C PRO A 83 21.73 21.73 -27.91
N GLU A 84 21.61 22.88 -28.60
CA GLU A 84 21.74 24.21 -27.99
C GLU A 84 20.55 24.54 -27.07
N ASN A 85 19.41 23.89 -27.27
CA ASN A 85 18.22 24.05 -26.44
C ASN A 85 18.19 23.13 -25.21
N ARG A 86 19.26 22.36 -24.95
CA ARG A 86 19.31 21.44 -23.83
C ARG A 86 20.05 22.04 -22.62
N PRO A 87 19.65 21.70 -21.38
CA PRO A 87 20.38 22.10 -20.18
C PRO A 87 21.84 21.65 -20.24
N ALA A 88 22.79 22.56 -19.95
CA ALA A 88 24.21 22.23 -19.89
C ALA A 88 24.51 21.41 -18.63
N LEU A 89 25.39 20.41 -18.76
CA LEU A 89 25.88 19.62 -17.62
C LEU A 89 26.90 20.43 -16.82
N LYS A 90 26.70 20.52 -15.50
CA LYS A 90 27.64 21.16 -14.57
C LYS A 90 28.85 20.26 -14.30
N GLN A 91 29.95 20.84 -13.87
CA GLN A 91 31.12 20.09 -13.41
C GLN A 91 30.74 19.16 -12.24
N GLY A 92 31.14 17.90 -12.32
CA GLY A 92 30.79 16.87 -11.33
C GLY A 92 29.36 16.35 -11.44
N GLY A 93 28.61 16.82 -12.45
CA GLY A 93 27.29 16.30 -12.74
C GLY A 93 27.32 14.97 -13.50
N ARG A 94 26.16 14.34 -13.56
CA ARG A 94 25.91 13.09 -14.28
C ARG A 94 24.76 13.27 -15.26
N GLU A 95 24.79 12.61 -16.40
CA GLU A 95 23.63 12.52 -17.28
C GLU A 95 23.32 11.07 -17.63
N ILE A 96 22.03 10.79 -17.85
CA ILE A 96 21.53 9.50 -18.25
C ILE A 96 20.67 9.73 -19.49
N ASP A 97 21.02 9.09 -20.61
CA ASP A 97 20.20 9.11 -21.81
C ASP A 97 18.98 8.21 -21.61
N LEU A 98 17.81 8.81 -21.67
CA LEU A 98 16.50 8.19 -21.54
C LEU A 98 15.65 8.36 -22.81
N SER A 99 16.32 8.58 -23.97
CA SER A 99 15.64 8.59 -25.26
C SER A 99 14.87 7.28 -25.46
N GLY A 100 13.56 7.39 -25.75
CA GLY A 100 12.67 6.22 -25.86
C GLY A 100 12.18 5.63 -24.53
N HIS A 101 12.62 6.14 -23.38
CA HIS A 101 12.15 5.73 -22.07
C HIS A 101 11.03 6.63 -21.54
N TYR A 102 10.31 6.09 -20.54
CA TYR A 102 9.26 6.80 -19.82
C TYR A 102 9.72 7.10 -18.39
N VAL A 103 9.39 8.28 -17.92
CA VAL A 103 9.65 8.70 -16.52
C VAL A 103 8.34 9.10 -15.88
N MET A 104 8.06 8.53 -14.72
CA MET A 104 6.90 8.86 -13.89
C MET A 104 7.34 9.15 -12.45
N PRO A 105 6.49 9.77 -11.61
CA PRO A 105 6.79 9.92 -10.17
C PRO A 105 6.95 8.54 -9.52
N GLY A 106 7.73 8.50 -8.45
CA GLY A 106 7.80 7.33 -7.58
C GLY A 106 6.43 6.96 -7.02
N ILE A 107 6.16 5.66 -6.96
CA ILE A 107 4.91 5.13 -6.42
C ILE A 107 4.84 5.37 -4.91
N VAL A 108 3.66 5.74 -4.42
CA VAL A 108 3.31 5.88 -3.01
C VAL A 108 2.38 4.73 -2.64
N ASP A 109 2.89 3.75 -1.89
CA ASP A 109 2.09 2.65 -1.34
C ASP A 109 1.52 3.09 0.02
N MET A 110 0.21 3.25 0.09
CA MET A 110 -0.48 3.74 1.28
C MET A 110 -0.78 2.65 2.32
N HIS A 111 -0.44 1.39 2.02
CA HIS A 111 -0.65 0.27 2.92
C HIS A 111 0.45 -0.78 2.77
N GLY A 112 1.63 -0.47 3.29
CA GLY A 112 2.77 -1.39 3.27
C GLY A 112 3.23 -1.74 4.68
N HIS A 113 3.38 -3.02 4.98
CA HIS A 113 3.92 -3.51 6.25
C HIS A 113 5.40 -3.88 6.11
N ILE A 114 6.24 -3.45 7.06
CA ILE A 114 7.68 -3.76 7.04
C ILE A 114 7.92 -5.11 7.70
N GLY A 115 7.45 -6.20 7.11
CA GLY A 115 7.68 -7.53 7.67
C GLY A 115 7.40 -7.61 9.16
N GLY A 116 7.91 -8.63 9.81
CA GLY A 116 7.77 -8.85 11.25
C GLY A 116 8.23 -10.24 11.61
N ASP A 117 8.15 -10.56 12.90
CA ASP A 117 8.54 -11.86 13.45
C ASP A 117 7.73 -13.00 12.82
N GLU A 118 6.42 -12.79 12.60
CA GLU A 118 5.54 -13.78 11.98
C GLU A 118 5.88 -14.04 10.51
N GLN A 119 6.19 -12.99 9.73
CA GLN A 119 6.59 -13.11 8.33
C GLN A 119 8.01 -13.65 8.18
N GLY A 120 8.84 -13.54 9.21
CA GLY A 120 10.20 -14.06 9.23
C GLY A 120 11.13 -13.44 8.19
N VAL A 121 10.86 -12.20 7.72
CA VAL A 121 11.63 -11.50 6.71
C VAL A 121 12.32 -10.26 7.26
N THR A 122 13.45 -9.88 6.66
CA THR A 122 14.22 -8.70 7.07
C THR A 122 13.71 -7.43 6.40
N ALA A 123 13.97 -6.28 7.03
CA ALA A 123 13.66 -4.97 6.44
C ALA A 123 14.38 -4.76 5.10
N GLU A 124 15.63 -5.22 4.97
CA GLU A 124 16.42 -5.15 3.73
C GLU A 124 15.70 -5.83 2.56
N TYR A 125 15.20 -7.05 2.76
CA TYR A 125 14.44 -7.79 1.75
C TYR A 125 13.21 -7.01 1.29
N VAL A 126 12.44 -6.48 2.23
CA VAL A 126 11.22 -5.72 1.96
C VAL A 126 11.53 -4.43 1.20
N TYR A 127 12.51 -3.65 1.67
CA TYR A 127 12.86 -2.36 1.08
C TYR A 127 13.43 -2.49 -0.34
N LYS A 128 14.28 -3.50 -0.58
CA LYS A 128 14.81 -3.78 -1.92
C LYS A 128 13.72 -4.16 -2.91
N LEU A 129 12.72 -4.95 -2.48
CA LEU A 129 11.56 -5.26 -3.31
C LEU A 129 10.71 -4.04 -3.64
N TRP A 130 10.44 -3.17 -2.68
CA TRP A 130 9.72 -1.93 -2.93
C TRP A 130 10.45 -1.04 -3.94
N LEU A 131 11.72 -0.76 -3.70
CA LEU A 131 12.51 0.06 -4.62
C LEU A 131 12.65 -0.58 -6.01
N ALA A 132 12.78 -1.90 -6.09
CA ALA A 132 12.85 -2.62 -7.38
C ALA A 132 11.56 -2.52 -8.21
N HIS A 133 10.44 -2.15 -7.58
CA HIS A 133 9.14 -1.93 -8.24
C HIS A 133 8.76 -0.45 -8.34
N GLY A 134 9.72 0.47 -8.14
CA GLY A 134 9.47 1.91 -8.28
C GLY A 134 8.73 2.56 -7.11
N ILE A 135 8.59 1.86 -5.99
CA ILE A 135 7.93 2.40 -4.81
C ILE A 135 8.94 3.21 -4.02
N THR A 136 8.75 4.54 -3.97
CA THR A 136 9.66 5.48 -3.30
C THR A 136 9.14 5.98 -1.96
N SER A 137 7.84 5.79 -1.69
CA SER A 137 7.21 6.17 -0.44
C SER A 137 6.23 5.11 0.02
N VAL A 138 6.22 4.80 1.31
CA VAL A 138 5.35 3.79 1.91
C VAL A 138 4.80 4.32 3.22
N ARG A 139 3.49 4.26 3.40
CA ARG A 139 2.87 4.36 4.72
C ARG A 139 2.79 2.95 5.31
N ASP A 140 3.41 2.76 6.48
CA ASP A 140 3.16 1.58 7.31
C ASP A 140 2.00 1.89 8.26
N PRO A 141 0.78 1.39 7.98
CA PRO A 141 -0.40 1.80 8.72
C PRO A 141 -0.52 1.16 10.11
N GLY A 142 0.44 0.35 10.49
CA GLY A 142 0.38 -0.30 11.78
C GLY A 142 1.68 -1.00 12.14
N CYS A 143 2.70 -0.23 12.31
CA CYS A 143 4.07 -0.66 12.52
C CYS A 143 4.23 -1.84 13.49
N GLY A 144 4.19 -3.07 12.99
CA GLY A 144 4.26 -4.30 13.80
C GLY A 144 5.57 -4.46 14.57
N ASN A 145 6.66 -3.86 14.08
CA ASN A 145 7.98 -3.90 14.73
C ASN A 145 8.11 -2.89 15.90
N GLY A 146 7.05 -2.18 16.25
CA GLY A 146 7.06 -1.15 17.26
C GLY A 146 7.38 0.25 16.72
N ILE A 147 6.68 1.26 17.27
CA ILE A 147 6.71 2.61 16.70
C ILE A 147 8.09 3.26 16.77
N GLU A 148 8.86 3.04 17.83
CA GLU A 148 10.21 3.57 17.95
C GLU A 148 11.17 2.98 16.89
N TRP A 149 11.04 1.68 16.62
CA TRP A 149 11.81 1.01 15.58
C TRP A 149 11.49 1.61 14.20
N CYS A 150 10.22 1.71 13.85
CA CYS A 150 9.81 2.26 12.56
C CYS A 150 10.15 3.74 12.40
N ALA A 151 10.03 4.53 13.45
CA ALA A 151 10.47 5.92 13.45
C ALA A 151 11.99 6.04 13.26
N SER A 152 12.76 5.10 13.80
CA SER A 152 14.20 5.01 13.57
C SER A 152 14.51 4.71 12.09
N GLU A 153 13.88 3.69 11.52
CA GLU A 153 14.05 3.34 10.09
C GLU A 153 13.59 4.48 9.17
N ALA A 154 12.50 5.16 9.50
CA ALA A 154 12.04 6.33 8.77
C ALA A 154 13.08 7.47 8.77
N LYS A 155 13.72 7.74 9.91
CA LYS A 155 14.82 8.73 10.00
C LYS A 155 16.03 8.31 9.19
N ARG A 156 16.43 7.04 9.24
CA ARG A 156 17.55 6.49 8.48
C ARG A 156 17.29 6.55 6.98
N SER A 157 16.05 6.21 6.56
CA SER A 157 15.63 6.35 5.17
C SER A 157 15.63 7.81 4.71
N ALA A 158 15.12 8.74 5.52
CA ALA A 158 15.12 10.17 5.19
C ALA A 158 16.54 10.76 5.10
N ALA A 159 17.48 10.21 5.87
CA ALA A 159 18.89 10.57 5.80
C ALA A 159 19.65 9.82 4.67
N ASN A 160 18.98 8.95 3.93
CA ASN A 160 19.55 8.09 2.88
C ASN A 160 20.73 7.23 3.37
N THR A 161 20.75 6.84 4.65
CA THR A 161 21.77 5.95 5.24
C THR A 161 21.45 4.48 5.06
N ILE A 162 20.23 4.15 4.61
CA ILE A 162 19.78 2.80 4.27
C ILE A 162 19.16 2.77 2.87
N THR A 163 19.15 1.60 2.25
CA THR A 163 18.47 1.35 0.96
C THR A 163 16.99 1.08 1.23
N ALA A 164 16.18 2.14 1.24
CA ALA A 164 14.76 2.07 1.60
C ALA A 164 13.93 3.17 0.93
N PRO A 165 12.63 2.94 0.66
CA PRO A 165 11.70 4.01 0.34
C PRO A 165 11.51 4.95 1.53
N ARG A 166 10.93 6.11 1.32
CA ARG A 166 10.51 7.04 2.38
C ARG A 166 9.38 6.40 3.19
N LEU A 167 9.51 6.36 4.52
CA LEU A 167 8.59 5.66 5.40
C LEU A 167 7.73 6.65 6.20
N PHE A 168 6.42 6.34 6.29
CA PHE A 168 5.43 7.08 7.06
C PHE A 168 4.82 6.15 8.13
N PRO A 169 5.44 6.04 9.32
CA PRO A 169 5.01 5.10 10.36
C PRO A 169 3.75 5.56 11.09
N TYR A 170 2.73 4.68 11.14
CA TYR A 170 1.52 4.86 11.93
C TYR A 170 1.49 3.79 13.05
N ALA A 171 0.99 4.14 14.22
CA ALA A 171 0.88 3.24 15.35
C ALA A 171 -0.50 2.57 15.40
N PHE A 172 -0.58 1.29 15.69
CA PHE A 172 -1.85 0.63 16.05
C PHE A 172 -2.44 1.26 17.30
N PHE A 173 -3.75 1.56 17.29
CA PHE A 173 -4.43 2.09 18.46
C PHE A 173 -4.32 1.14 19.65
N GLY A 174 -3.80 1.65 20.75
CA GLY A 174 -3.49 0.87 21.96
C GLY A 174 -2.09 0.26 22.01
N MET A 175 -1.28 0.35 20.94
CA MET A 175 0.10 -0.15 20.95
C MET A 175 0.90 0.41 22.13
N GLY A 176 1.69 -0.47 22.79
CA GLY A 176 2.55 -0.08 23.90
C GLY A 176 1.82 0.25 25.20
N GLN A 177 0.57 -0.19 25.34
CA GLN A 177 -0.19 -0.12 26.60
C GLN A 177 -0.30 -1.52 27.20
N ASP A 178 -0.01 -1.64 28.50
CA ASP A 178 -0.20 -2.88 29.26
C ASP A 178 -1.69 -3.12 29.55
N ASP A 179 -2.43 -2.02 29.79
CA ASP A 179 -3.86 -2.05 30.08
C ASP A 179 -4.68 -1.47 28.90
N PRO A 180 -5.92 -1.97 28.68
CA PRO A 180 -6.82 -1.42 27.67
C PRO A 180 -7.13 0.06 27.91
N ILE A 181 -7.23 0.84 26.82
CA ILE A 181 -7.70 2.21 26.86
C ILE A 181 -9.21 2.20 27.14
N THR A 182 -9.63 2.69 28.31
CA THR A 182 -11.01 2.61 28.78
C THR A 182 -11.71 3.96 28.89
N THR A 183 -10.98 5.06 28.74
CA THR A 183 -11.52 6.42 28.82
C THR A 183 -11.07 7.29 27.66
N PRO A 184 -11.88 8.29 27.25
CA PRO A 184 -11.50 9.26 26.24
C PRO A 184 -10.18 9.99 26.52
N GLU A 185 -9.89 10.31 27.79
CA GLU A 185 -8.63 11.00 28.13
C GLU A 185 -7.41 10.09 27.97
N GLN A 186 -7.52 8.80 28.30
CA GLN A 186 -6.45 7.83 28.02
C GLN A 186 -6.19 7.73 26.50
N ALA A 187 -7.21 7.79 25.66
CA ALA A 187 -7.05 7.81 24.20
C ALA A 187 -6.27 9.04 23.74
N ARG A 188 -6.59 10.22 24.26
CA ARG A 188 -5.86 11.47 23.96
C ARG A 188 -4.39 11.40 24.42
N GLN A 189 -4.15 10.88 25.61
CA GLN A 189 -2.80 10.70 26.15
C GLN A 189 -1.99 9.71 25.29
N TRP A 190 -2.61 8.62 24.87
CA TRP A 190 -1.99 7.65 23.98
C TRP A 190 -1.57 8.30 22.66
N VAL A 191 -2.43 9.07 22.00
CA VAL A 191 -2.10 9.78 20.76
C VAL A 191 -0.89 10.70 20.96
N ARG A 192 -0.87 11.50 22.02
CA ARG A 192 0.27 12.38 22.36
C ARG A 192 1.57 11.57 22.58
N SER A 193 1.46 10.44 23.26
CA SER A 193 2.60 9.53 23.49
C SER A 193 3.15 8.96 22.18
N MET A 194 2.29 8.49 21.27
CA MET A 194 2.72 7.95 19.98
C MET A 194 3.37 9.02 19.11
N LYS A 195 2.85 10.24 19.10
CA LYS A 195 3.51 11.37 18.42
C LYS A 195 4.92 11.61 18.96
N ALA A 196 5.08 11.62 20.28
CA ALA A 196 6.39 11.82 20.91
C ALA A 196 7.39 10.72 20.56
N LYS A 197 6.92 9.50 20.28
CA LYS A 197 7.71 8.35 19.82
C LYS A 197 7.99 8.36 18.32
N GLY A 198 7.42 9.29 17.56
CA GLY A 198 7.67 9.49 16.14
C GLY A 198 6.60 8.95 15.20
N ALA A 199 5.43 8.55 15.71
CA ALA A 199 4.29 8.22 14.87
C ALA A 199 3.81 9.43 14.08
N LEU A 200 3.52 9.23 12.78
CA LEU A 200 2.91 10.23 11.91
C LEU A 200 1.38 10.07 11.86
N GLY A 201 0.85 8.98 12.38
CA GLY A 201 -0.58 8.71 12.40
C GLY A 201 -0.95 7.50 13.27
N MET A 202 -2.23 7.17 13.23
CA MET A 202 -2.84 6.04 13.94
C MET A 202 -3.53 5.09 12.97
N LYS A 203 -3.39 3.78 13.19
CA LYS A 203 -4.24 2.74 12.58
C LYS A 203 -5.28 2.28 13.60
N CYS A 204 -6.56 2.32 13.24
CA CYS A 204 -7.62 1.71 14.04
C CYS A 204 -8.21 0.46 13.36
N PHE A 205 -8.84 -0.38 14.18
CA PHE A 205 -9.74 -1.46 13.74
C PHE A 205 -11.17 -1.16 14.22
N GLY A 206 -11.50 -1.52 15.42
CA GLY A 206 -12.75 -1.23 16.09
C GLY A 206 -12.49 -0.92 17.55
N TYR A 207 -13.33 -0.07 18.12
CA TYR A 207 -13.28 0.26 19.54
C TYR A 207 -14.57 0.96 19.98
N ARG A 208 -14.72 1.24 21.27
CA ARG A 208 -15.85 2.03 21.78
C ARG A 208 -15.91 3.40 21.09
N PRO A 209 -17.11 3.84 20.61
CA PRO A 209 -17.25 5.08 19.86
C PRO A 209 -16.68 6.32 20.56
N ASP A 210 -16.97 6.51 21.85
CA ASP A 210 -16.51 7.65 22.66
C ASP A 210 -14.98 7.74 22.79
N ILE A 211 -14.31 6.60 22.79
CA ILE A 211 -12.85 6.50 22.87
C ILE A 211 -12.20 6.79 21.52
N LEU A 212 -12.73 6.19 20.44
CA LEU A 212 -12.23 6.46 19.08
C LEU A 212 -12.45 7.92 18.68
N GLU A 213 -13.62 8.48 18.94
CA GLU A 213 -13.90 9.90 18.65
C GLU A 213 -12.89 10.82 19.35
N ALA A 214 -12.56 10.53 20.64
CA ALA A 214 -11.55 11.27 21.36
C ALA A 214 -10.15 11.11 20.76
N ALA A 215 -9.79 9.92 20.27
CA ALA A 215 -8.53 9.69 19.58
C ALA A 215 -8.46 10.49 18.27
N PHE A 216 -9.49 10.45 17.43
CA PHE A 216 -9.56 11.21 16.17
C PHE A 216 -9.49 12.73 16.41
N ASP A 217 -10.20 13.23 17.42
CA ASP A 217 -10.14 14.64 17.80
C ASP A 217 -8.70 15.04 18.19
N GLU A 218 -8.02 14.23 18.98
CA GLU A 218 -6.63 14.50 19.37
C GLU A 218 -5.65 14.38 18.20
N LEU A 219 -5.82 13.40 17.29
CA LEU A 219 -5.01 13.28 16.08
C LEU A 219 -5.06 14.57 15.24
N ARG A 220 -6.27 15.12 15.02
CA ARG A 220 -6.42 16.39 14.30
C ARG A 220 -5.69 17.54 15.00
N LYS A 221 -5.82 17.66 16.33
CA LYS A 221 -5.10 18.66 17.13
C LYS A 221 -3.59 18.53 17.03
N GLN A 222 -3.11 17.30 16.89
CA GLN A 222 -1.69 17.01 16.77
C GLN A 222 -1.18 17.08 15.33
N GLY A 223 -2.03 17.31 14.31
CA GLY A 223 -1.66 17.27 12.90
C GLY A 223 -1.18 15.88 12.44
N MET A 224 -1.76 14.82 12.98
CA MET A 224 -1.46 13.44 12.65
C MET A 224 -2.53 12.85 11.72
N GLY A 225 -2.11 11.96 10.81
CA GLY A 225 -3.01 11.21 9.97
C GLY A 225 -3.70 10.05 10.68
N SER A 226 -4.64 9.42 10.02
CA SER A 226 -5.33 8.22 10.51
C SER A 226 -5.70 7.27 9.38
N ALA A 227 -5.67 5.98 9.69
CA ALA A 227 -6.07 4.89 8.81
C ALA A 227 -6.97 3.94 9.60
N CYS A 228 -7.99 3.36 9.00
CA CYS A 228 -8.87 2.42 9.70
C CYS A 228 -9.26 1.22 8.85
N HIS A 229 -8.98 0.03 9.37
CA HIS A 229 -9.65 -1.21 8.99
C HIS A 229 -10.86 -1.35 9.94
N HIS A 230 -12.05 -1.05 9.48
CA HIS A 230 -13.24 -1.16 10.34
C HIS A 230 -13.50 -2.62 10.67
N ALA A 231 -13.49 -2.99 11.95
CA ALA A 231 -13.77 -4.36 12.37
C ALA A 231 -15.25 -4.69 12.21
N GLN A 232 -15.57 -5.83 11.59
CA GLN A 232 -16.96 -6.28 11.41
C GLN A 232 -17.75 -6.37 12.72
N LEU A 233 -17.05 -6.55 13.86
CA LEU A 233 -17.66 -6.53 15.20
C LEU A 233 -18.27 -5.18 15.59
N ASP A 234 -17.78 -4.09 15.03
CA ASP A 234 -18.12 -2.73 15.48
C ASP A 234 -18.87 -1.90 14.43
N VAL A 235 -18.91 -2.33 13.17
CA VAL A 235 -19.45 -1.53 12.07
C VAL A 235 -20.93 -1.19 12.19
N ALA A 236 -21.70 -1.95 12.97
CA ALA A 236 -23.09 -1.60 13.31
C ALA A 236 -23.19 -0.31 14.17
N ARG A 237 -22.10 0.04 14.89
CA ARG A 237 -22.01 1.23 15.74
C ARG A 237 -21.10 2.30 15.14
N VAL A 238 -20.03 1.89 14.45
CA VAL A 238 -18.98 2.74 13.90
C VAL A 238 -18.67 2.28 12.49
N ASN A 239 -19.42 2.77 11.51
CA ASN A 239 -19.15 2.53 10.10
C ASN A 239 -18.34 3.68 9.47
N VAL A 240 -18.14 3.63 8.16
CA VAL A 240 -17.32 4.61 7.43
C VAL A 240 -17.83 6.05 7.58
N LEU A 241 -19.17 6.29 7.59
CA LEU A 241 -19.71 7.65 7.77
C LEU A 241 -19.40 8.19 9.16
N THR A 242 -19.46 7.35 10.18
CA THR A 242 -19.16 7.75 11.55
C THR A 242 -17.70 8.21 11.66
N THR A 243 -16.76 7.42 11.14
CA THR A 243 -15.33 7.75 11.22
C THR A 243 -14.94 8.89 10.29
N ALA A 244 -15.57 9.00 9.12
CA ALA A 244 -15.37 10.13 8.20
C ALA A 244 -15.76 11.46 8.87
N ARG A 245 -16.91 11.52 9.56
CA ARG A 245 -17.34 12.69 10.36
C ARG A 245 -16.37 13.03 11.49
N TRP A 246 -15.73 12.03 12.08
CA TRP A 246 -14.69 12.24 13.09
C TRP A 246 -13.33 12.67 12.51
N GLY A 247 -13.17 12.65 11.16
CA GLY A 247 -11.98 13.12 10.47
C GLY A 247 -10.95 12.00 10.22
N LEU A 248 -11.41 10.76 10.04
CA LEU A 248 -10.56 9.69 9.50
C LEU A 248 -9.97 10.13 8.16
N THR A 249 -8.65 9.99 8.00
CA THR A 249 -7.96 10.38 6.77
C THR A 249 -8.20 9.39 5.65
N THR A 250 -8.00 8.09 5.90
CA THR A 250 -8.18 7.02 4.89
C THR A 250 -8.91 5.83 5.48
N MET A 251 -9.87 5.30 4.72
CA MET A 251 -10.45 3.99 4.97
C MET A 251 -9.64 2.92 4.22
N GLU A 252 -9.17 1.94 4.96
CA GLU A 252 -8.49 0.78 4.40
C GLU A 252 -9.52 -0.29 4.06
N HIS A 253 -9.30 -1.01 2.95
CA HIS A 253 -10.20 -2.07 2.50
C HIS A 253 -11.62 -1.55 2.22
N TRP A 254 -12.63 -2.13 2.88
CA TRP A 254 -14.03 -1.81 2.55
C TRP A 254 -15.04 -2.06 3.69
N TYR A 255 -14.66 -2.71 4.79
CA TYR A 255 -15.57 -2.96 5.91
C TYR A 255 -16.08 -1.65 6.51
N GLY A 256 -17.37 -1.61 6.81
CA GLY A 256 -18.06 -0.39 7.25
C GLY A 256 -18.63 0.45 6.10
N LEU A 257 -18.25 0.17 4.83
CA LEU A 257 -18.78 0.86 3.67
C LEU A 257 -20.10 0.22 3.18
N PRO A 258 -20.21 -1.10 2.92
CA PRO A 258 -21.51 -1.71 2.63
C PRO A 258 -22.49 -1.54 3.77
N GLU A 259 -22.06 -1.58 5.03
CA GLU A 259 -22.94 -1.36 6.18
C GLU A 259 -23.48 0.08 6.25
N ALA A 260 -22.72 1.06 5.78
CA ALA A 260 -23.23 2.42 5.61
C ALA A 260 -24.27 2.53 4.49
N LEU A 261 -24.25 1.61 3.53
CA LEU A 261 -25.19 1.53 2.40
C LEU A 261 -26.43 0.66 2.70
N PHE A 262 -26.56 0.07 3.87
CA PHE A 262 -27.75 -0.71 4.21
C PHE A 262 -28.98 0.17 4.27
N ASP A 263 -30.09 -0.33 3.74
CA ASP A 263 -31.41 0.28 3.81
C ASP A 263 -32.39 -0.67 4.49
N GLY A 264 -33.13 -0.16 5.48
CA GLY A 264 -34.05 -0.95 6.29
C GLY A 264 -33.40 -1.89 7.30
N GLN A 265 -32.06 -1.90 7.41
CA GLN A 265 -31.32 -2.67 8.41
C GLN A 265 -30.07 -1.91 8.87
N THR A 266 -29.56 -2.27 10.06
CA THR A 266 -28.35 -1.66 10.64
C THR A 266 -27.27 -2.68 10.98
N VAL A 267 -27.56 -3.97 10.86
CA VAL A 267 -26.66 -5.07 11.18
C VAL A 267 -26.51 -6.00 9.97
N GLN A 268 -25.34 -6.63 9.89
CA GLN A 268 -25.06 -7.63 8.86
C GLN A 268 -25.95 -8.86 9.05
N GLN A 269 -26.38 -9.44 7.94
CA GLN A 269 -27.14 -10.70 7.94
C GLN A 269 -26.20 -11.90 7.95
N TYR A 270 -25.55 -12.12 9.08
CA TYR A 270 -24.73 -13.30 9.30
C TYR A 270 -25.58 -14.50 9.75
N PRO A 271 -25.14 -15.74 9.48
CA PRO A 271 -25.79 -16.92 9.99
C PRO A 271 -25.73 -16.98 11.54
N ALA A 272 -26.68 -17.72 12.15
CA ALA A 272 -26.83 -17.74 13.61
C ALA A 272 -25.63 -18.34 14.36
N ASP A 273 -24.86 -19.17 13.69
CA ASP A 273 -23.62 -19.80 14.19
C ASP A 273 -22.33 -19.03 13.84
N TYR A 274 -22.46 -17.84 13.27
CA TYR A 274 -21.32 -17.00 12.90
C TYR A 274 -20.40 -16.72 14.11
N ASN A 275 -19.11 -16.94 13.91
CA ASN A 275 -18.09 -16.61 14.88
C ASN A 275 -16.98 -15.79 14.22
N TYR A 276 -16.85 -14.53 14.63
CA TYR A 276 -15.83 -13.61 14.11
C TYR A 276 -14.39 -14.12 14.30
N MET A 277 -14.13 -14.91 15.35
CA MET A 277 -12.80 -15.47 15.63
C MET A 277 -12.48 -16.70 14.76
N ASP A 278 -13.44 -17.23 14.02
CA ASP A 278 -13.21 -18.22 12.97
C ASP A 278 -13.01 -17.48 11.63
N GLU A 279 -11.78 -17.40 11.17
CA GLU A 279 -11.45 -16.65 9.95
C GLU A 279 -12.07 -17.24 8.68
N GLN A 280 -12.27 -18.58 8.63
CA GLN A 280 -13.02 -19.19 7.51
C GLN A 280 -14.43 -18.64 7.43
N HIS A 281 -15.10 -18.56 8.58
CA HIS A 281 -16.44 -18.03 8.72
C HIS A 281 -16.47 -16.53 8.48
N ARG A 282 -15.57 -15.80 9.14
CA ARG A 282 -15.44 -14.34 9.04
C ARG A 282 -15.30 -13.88 7.60
N PHE A 283 -14.37 -14.43 6.87
CA PHE A 283 -14.10 -14.01 5.50
C PHE A 283 -15.03 -14.65 4.47
N GLY A 284 -15.54 -15.88 4.73
CA GLY A 284 -16.58 -16.49 3.90
C GLY A 284 -17.84 -15.62 3.86
N GLU A 285 -18.35 -15.22 5.02
CA GLU A 285 -19.53 -14.37 5.11
C GLU A 285 -19.28 -12.91 4.66
N ALA A 286 -18.03 -12.43 4.76
CA ALA A 286 -17.67 -11.11 4.24
C ALA A 286 -17.91 -11.00 2.72
N GLY A 287 -17.71 -12.07 1.97
CA GLY A 287 -18.00 -12.12 0.53
C GLY A 287 -19.46 -11.84 0.14
N LYS A 288 -20.37 -11.85 1.12
CA LYS A 288 -21.83 -11.60 0.91
C LYS A 288 -22.27 -10.21 1.34
N LEU A 289 -21.39 -9.36 1.90
CA LEU A 289 -21.80 -8.06 2.49
C LEU A 289 -22.23 -7.04 1.45
N TRP A 290 -21.55 -6.94 0.33
CA TRP A 290 -21.94 -6.02 -0.73
C TRP A 290 -23.29 -6.39 -1.40
N ALA A 291 -23.71 -7.66 -1.32
CA ALA A 291 -25.04 -8.06 -1.77
C ALA A 291 -26.17 -7.48 -0.91
N GLN A 292 -25.87 -7.08 0.33
CA GLN A 292 -26.83 -6.47 1.25
C GLN A 292 -26.87 -4.92 1.12
N ALA A 293 -25.89 -4.34 0.42
CA ALA A 293 -25.81 -2.90 0.21
C ALA A 293 -26.81 -2.41 -0.84
N SER A 294 -27.30 -1.18 -0.66
CA SER A 294 -28.18 -0.51 -1.61
C SER A 294 -27.54 -0.37 -2.98
N GLU A 295 -28.35 -0.50 -4.03
CA GLU A 295 -27.90 -0.38 -5.41
C GLU A 295 -27.56 1.06 -5.78
N LYS A 296 -26.66 1.23 -6.75
CA LYS A 296 -26.32 2.52 -7.35
C LYS A 296 -27.58 3.23 -7.84
N GLY A 297 -27.71 4.51 -7.49
CA GLY A 297 -28.84 5.36 -7.85
C GLY A 297 -30.03 5.28 -6.87
N SER A 298 -29.97 4.44 -5.83
CA SER A 298 -30.92 4.49 -4.73
C SER A 298 -30.66 5.71 -3.84
N GLU A 299 -31.68 6.18 -3.13
CA GLU A 299 -31.56 7.32 -2.20
C GLU A 299 -30.45 7.12 -1.18
N ARG A 300 -30.35 5.92 -0.60
CA ARG A 300 -29.30 5.60 0.38
C ARG A 300 -27.91 5.63 -0.23
N TYR A 301 -27.73 5.04 -1.40
CA TYR A 301 -26.43 5.05 -2.11
C TYR A 301 -25.98 6.50 -2.40
N GLU A 302 -26.88 7.32 -2.96
CA GLU A 302 -26.59 8.71 -3.30
C GLU A 302 -26.27 9.55 -2.07
N ALA A 303 -26.99 9.35 -0.96
CA ALA A 303 -26.72 10.03 0.31
C ALA A 303 -25.33 9.70 0.85
N VAL A 304 -24.94 8.43 0.88
CA VAL A 304 -23.64 7.98 1.41
C VAL A 304 -22.49 8.52 0.57
N ILE A 305 -22.55 8.36 -0.75
CA ILE A 305 -21.46 8.80 -1.63
C ILE A 305 -21.31 10.32 -1.63
N THR A 306 -22.43 11.06 -1.58
CA THR A 306 -22.42 12.52 -1.50
C THR A 306 -21.78 13.00 -0.20
N GLU A 307 -22.13 12.42 0.93
CA GLU A 307 -21.55 12.79 2.22
C GLU A 307 -20.05 12.51 2.28
N LEU A 308 -19.59 11.35 1.78
CA LEU A 308 -18.16 11.04 1.73
C LEU A 308 -17.40 12.04 0.84
N LEU A 309 -17.98 12.47 -0.28
CA LEU A 309 -17.39 13.49 -1.15
C LEU A 309 -17.33 14.86 -0.46
N GLU A 310 -18.39 15.29 0.21
CA GLU A 310 -18.45 16.56 0.96
C GLU A 310 -17.43 16.60 2.10
N LEU A 311 -17.15 15.45 2.73
CA LEU A 311 -16.13 15.31 3.76
C LEU A 311 -14.70 15.22 3.19
N GLY A 312 -14.52 15.17 1.86
CA GLY A 312 -13.22 15.01 1.21
C GLY A 312 -12.52 13.71 1.57
N PHE A 313 -13.30 12.65 1.80
CA PHE A 313 -12.81 11.38 2.30
C PHE A 313 -11.91 10.64 1.31
N THR A 314 -10.99 9.81 1.79
CA THR A 314 -10.09 9.04 0.94
C THR A 314 -10.35 7.54 1.11
N LEU A 315 -10.50 6.83 -0.01
CA LEU A 315 -10.56 5.37 -0.06
C LEU A 315 -9.19 4.81 -0.42
N ASP A 316 -8.69 3.87 0.38
CA ASP A 316 -7.52 3.05 0.12
C ASP A 316 -7.97 1.58 0.00
N PRO A 317 -8.45 1.15 -1.19
CA PRO A 317 -9.22 -0.08 -1.30
C PRO A 317 -8.41 -1.34 -1.01
N THR A 318 -7.12 -1.36 -1.29
CA THR A 318 -6.30 -2.56 -1.13
C THR A 318 -6.93 -3.81 -1.76
N PHE A 319 -7.46 -3.69 -2.96
CA PHE A 319 -8.09 -4.82 -3.66
C PHE A 319 -7.19 -6.06 -3.68
N THR A 320 -5.88 -5.84 -3.80
CA THR A 320 -4.92 -6.93 -3.98
C THR A 320 -4.88 -7.92 -2.82
N ILE A 321 -5.06 -7.45 -1.55
CA ILE A 321 -5.00 -8.36 -0.39
C ILE A 321 -6.11 -9.41 -0.40
N TYR A 322 -7.29 -9.05 -0.91
CA TYR A 322 -8.43 -9.98 -1.03
C TYR A 322 -8.48 -10.74 -2.36
N GLN A 323 -7.49 -10.58 -3.24
CA GLN A 323 -7.52 -11.26 -4.54
C GLN A 323 -7.59 -12.79 -4.41
N ALA A 324 -6.91 -13.36 -3.42
CA ALA A 324 -6.95 -14.80 -3.15
C ALA A 324 -8.36 -15.30 -2.78
N THR A 325 -9.22 -14.46 -2.22
CA THR A 325 -10.59 -14.83 -1.86
C THR A 325 -11.45 -15.12 -3.09
N ARG A 326 -11.20 -14.43 -4.20
CA ARG A 326 -11.90 -14.62 -5.48
C ARG A 326 -11.18 -15.55 -6.44
N ASP A 327 -9.88 -15.76 -6.26
CA ASP A 327 -9.02 -16.43 -7.24
C ASP A 327 -7.75 -17.00 -6.57
N LEU A 328 -7.99 -17.97 -5.67
CA LEU A 328 -6.96 -18.55 -4.82
C LEU A 328 -5.80 -19.13 -5.61
N MET A 329 -6.09 -19.92 -6.66
CA MET A 329 -5.04 -20.57 -7.45
C MET A 329 -4.14 -19.56 -8.16
N ARG A 330 -4.69 -18.46 -8.68
CA ARG A 330 -3.90 -17.37 -9.28
C ARG A 330 -2.93 -16.76 -8.26
N ALA A 331 -3.40 -16.48 -7.05
CA ALA A 331 -2.55 -15.90 -6.02
C ALA A 331 -1.41 -16.84 -5.62
N ARG A 332 -1.69 -18.14 -5.45
CA ARG A 332 -0.71 -19.17 -5.04
C ARG A 332 0.31 -19.54 -6.11
N THR A 333 -0.04 -19.41 -7.39
CA THR A 333 0.81 -19.84 -8.51
C THR A 333 1.45 -18.66 -9.27
N ALA A 334 1.50 -17.49 -8.64
CA ALA A 334 2.14 -16.33 -9.26
C ALA A 334 3.63 -16.62 -9.56
N GLU A 335 4.06 -16.27 -10.77
CA GLU A 335 5.38 -16.64 -11.32
C GLU A 335 6.57 -16.16 -10.48
N TRP A 336 6.40 -15.10 -9.70
CA TRP A 336 7.46 -14.54 -8.86
C TRP A 336 7.72 -15.28 -7.56
N HIS A 337 6.81 -16.14 -7.10
CA HIS A 337 6.99 -16.85 -5.84
C HIS A 337 8.25 -17.69 -5.83
N ALA A 338 8.57 -18.36 -6.95
CA ALA A 338 9.74 -19.21 -7.04
C ALA A 338 11.06 -18.49 -6.73
N ASP A 339 11.20 -17.24 -7.16
CA ASP A 339 12.46 -16.51 -7.11
C ASP A 339 12.52 -15.39 -6.07
N TYR A 340 11.35 -14.83 -5.70
CA TYR A 340 11.28 -13.59 -4.93
C TYR A 340 10.50 -13.69 -3.62
N THR A 341 9.68 -14.73 -3.42
CA THR A 341 9.04 -14.94 -2.12
C THR A 341 9.98 -15.67 -1.18
N HIS A 342 10.32 -15.02 -0.07
CA HIS A 342 11.21 -15.60 0.95
C HIS A 342 10.58 -16.87 1.54
N PRO A 343 11.35 -17.95 1.78
CA PRO A 343 10.79 -19.20 2.33
C PRO A 343 10.04 -19.04 3.64
N ALA A 344 10.49 -18.17 4.56
CA ALA A 344 9.77 -17.90 5.80
C ALA A 344 8.41 -17.23 5.54
N LEU A 345 8.35 -16.31 4.58
CA LEU A 345 7.10 -15.68 4.18
C LEU A 345 6.15 -16.71 3.51
N TRP A 346 6.70 -17.66 2.76
CA TRP A 346 5.91 -18.75 2.19
C TRP A 346 5.34 -19.68 3.26
N ASP A 347 6.12 -19.98 4.31
CA ASP A 347 5.62 -20.74 5.46
C ASP A 347 4.47 -19.99 6.15
N PHE A 348 4.60 -18.68 6.31
CA PHE A 348 3.54 -17.83 6.85
C PHE A 348 2.29 -17.83 5.96
N PHE A 349 2.43 -17.90 4.63
CA PHE A 349 1.32 -18.03 3.68
C PHE A 349 0.69 -19.42 3.67
N THR A 350 1.32 -20.43 4.25
CA THR A 350 0.74 -21.77 4.33
C THR A 350 -0.52 -21.74 5.18
N PRO A 351 -1.67 -22.27 4.68
CA PRO A 351 -2.94 -22.23 5.38
C PRO A 351 -2.84 -22.76 6.81
N SER A 352 -3.28 -21.96 7.78
CA SER A 352 -3.21 -22.27 9.20
C SER A 352 -4.40 -21.68 9.96
N ARG A 353 -4.83 -22.39 11.01
CA ARG A 353 -5.82 -21.86 11.98
C ARG A 353 -5.16 -20.97 13.07
N HIS A 354 -3.85 -20.80 13.03
CA HIS A 354 -3.07 -20.18 14.10
C HIS A 354 -2.40 -18.86 13.69
N ASN A 355 -2.44 -18.52 12.41
CA ASN A 355 -1.89 -17.26 11.90
C ASN A 355 -2.81 -16.65 10.85
N HIS A 356 -2.58 -15.37 10.55
CA HIS A 356 -3.34 -14.58 9.57
C HIS A 356 -2.69 -14.57 8.17
N GLY A 357 -1.70 -15.42 7.92
CA GLY A 357 -0.96 -15.47 6.66
C GLY A 357 -1.75 -16.05 5.50
N SER A 358 -2.61 -17.03 5.78
CA SER A 358 -3.61 -17.57 4.87
C SER A 358 -4.66 -18.38 5.64
N PHE A 359 -5.91 -18.29 5.21
CA PHE A 359 -7.05 -18.93 5.87
C PHE A 359 -8.02 -19.62 4.89
N PHE A 360 -7.63 -19.83 3.63
CA PHE A 360 -8.53 -20.34 2.58
C PHE A 360 -8.47 -21.87 2.41
N PHE A 361 -8.24 -22.63 3.48
CA PHE A 361 -8.02 -24.07 3.37
C PHE A 361 -9.30 -24.90 3.25
N ASP A 362 -10.45 -24.37 3.66
CA ASP A 362 -11.76 -25.04 3.57
C ASP A 362 -12.69 -24.41 2.51
N TRP A 363 -12.15 -23.54 1.64
CA TRP A 363 -12.97 -22.83 0.66
C TRP A 363 -13.24 -23.65 -0.60
N GLY A 364 -14.47 -23.50 -1.11
CA GLY A 364 -14.94 -24.09 -2.36
C GLY A 364 -15.39 -23.03 -3.35
N SER A 365 -16.05 -23.52 -4.41
CA SER A 365 -16.53 -22.65 -5.50
C SER A 365 -17.56 -21.61 -5.05
N GLU A 366 -18.32 -21.90 -3.98
CA GLU A 366 -19.34 -20.99 -3.46
C GLU A 366 -18.70 -19.71 -2.93
N GLN A 367 -17.72 -19.83 -2.02
CA GLN A 367 -17.03 -18.70 -1.43
C GLN A 367 -16.31 -17.85 -2.50
N GLU A 368 -15.61 -18.47 -3.45
CA GLU A 368 -14.97 -17.75 -4.55
C GLU A 368 -16.00 -17.03 -5.44
N THR A 369 -17.16 -17.63 -5.67
CA THR A 369 -18.24 -17.00 -6.46
C THR A 369 -18.82 -15.80 -5.73
N ASP A 370 -19.10 -15.92 -4.44
CA ASP A 370 -19.59 -14.82 -3.61
C ASP A 370 -18.59 -13.66 -3.61
N TRP A 371 -17.30 -13.96 -3.47
CA TRP A 371 -16.26 -12.93 -3.52
C TRP A 371 -16.10 -12.30 -4.90
N LYS A 372 -16.29 -13.02 -6.00
CA LYS A 372 -16.30 -12.43 -7.35
C LYS A 372 -17.43 -11.42 -7.51
N HIS A 373 -18.64 -11.75 -7.02
CA HIS A 373 -19.77 -10.82 -7.01
C HIS A 373 -19.52 -9.62 -6.07
N ASN A 374 -18.96 -9.88 -4.89
CA ASN A 374 -18.57 -8.85 -3.94
C ASN A 374 -17.59 -7.84 -4.56
N TYR A 375 -16.56 -8.32 -5.27
CA TYR A 375 -15.59 -7.47 -5.98
C TYR A 375 -16.23 -6.61 -7.06
N GLN A 376 -17.16 -7.15 -7.85
CA GLN A 376 -17.84 -6.39 -8.90
C GLN A 376 -18.54 -5.15 -8.31
N ARG A 377 -19.25 -5.32 -7.20
CA ARG A 377 -19.97 -4.23 -6.55
C ARG A 377 -19.05 -3.25 -5.86
N TRP A 378 -18.03 -3.75 -5.17
CA TRP A 378 -17.03 -2.94 -4.51
C TRP A 378 -16.22 -2.10 -5.51
N MET A 379 -15.69 -2.71 -6.56
CA MET A 379 -15.00 -1.99 -7.63
C MET A 379 -15.88 -0.95 -8.32
N ALA A 380 -17.15 -1.28 -8.56
CA ALA A 380 -18.11 -0.34 -9.15
C ALA A 380 -18.34 0.89 -8.24
N PHE A 381 -18.44 0.70 -6.92
CA PHE A 381 -18.54 1.79 -5.96
C PHE A 381 -17.30 2.67 -5.96
N VAL A 382 -16.10 2.07 -5.86
CA VAL A 382 -14.82 2.80 -5.83
C VAL A 382 -14.62 3.60 -7.13
N ASN A 383 -14.96 3.03 -8.27
CA ASN A 383 -14.89 3.74 -9.55
C ASN A 383 -15.93 4.87 -9.66
N ASP A 384 -17.15 4.67 -9.17
CA ASP A 384 -18.16 5.73 -9.14
C ASP A 384 -17.75 6.89 -8.22
N TYR A 385 -17.22 6.55 -7.04
CA TYR A 385 -16.68 7.53 -6.10
C TYR A 385 -15.58 8.39 -6.74
N LYS A 386 -14.60 7.74 -7.37
CA LYS A 386 -13.53 8.43 -8.11
C LYS A 386 -14.08 9.30 -9.26
N ASN A 387 -15.05 8.79 -10.04
CA ASN A 387 -15.65 9.53 -11.16
C ASN A 387 -16.41 10.79 -10.71
N ARG A 388 -16.84 10.84 -9.46
CA ARG A 388 -17.47 12.02 -8.84
C ARG A 388 -16.48 12.95 -8.14
N GLY A 389 -15.17 12.69 -8.27
CA GLY A 389 -14.10 13.53 -7.71
C GLY A 389 -13.56 13.06 -6.36
N GLY A 390 -13.99 11.90 -5.88
CA GLY A 390 -13.47 11.28 -4.66
C GLY A 390 -12.02 10.84 -4.81
N ARG A 391 -11.22 10.97 -3.74
CA ARG A 391 -9.82 10.54 -3.73
C ARG A 391 -9.74 9.04 -3.50
N VAL A 392 -8.99 8.35 -4.36
CA VAL A 392 -8.63 6.93 -4.23
C VAL A 392 -7.12 6.82 -4.29
N THR A 393 -6.54 6.01 -3.42
CA THR A 393 -5.09 5.75 -3.31
C THR A 393 -4.77 4.31 -3.68
N VAL A 394 -3.49 3.98 -3.65
CA VAL A 394 -2.95 2.64 -3.87
C VAL A 394 -2.34 2.16 -2.56
N GLY A 395 -2.83 1.04 -2.05
CA GLY A 395 -2.28 0.31 -0.92
C GLY A 395 -2.25 -1.18 -1.22
N SER A 396 -1.14 -1.86 -0.91
CA SER A 396 -0.97 -3.27 -1.28
C SER A 396 -1.32 -4.25 -0.16
N ASP A 397 -1.13 -3.86 1.08
CA ASP A 397 -1.23 -4.74 2.25
C ASP A 397 -0.39 -6.03 2.10
N SER A 398 0.79 -5.90 1.41
CA SER A 398 1.67 -7.02 1.13
C SER A 398 2.34 -7.57 2.39
N GLY A 399 2.73 -8.85 2.33
CA GLY A 399 3.27 -9.61 3.46
C GLY A 399 2.25 -10.58 4.05
N TYR A 400 1.03 -10.63 3.51
CA TYR A 400 -0.07 -11.53 3.87
C TYR A 400 -0.66 -12.16 2.62
N ILE A 401 -1.31 -13.30 2.77
CA ILE A 401 -2.22 -13.94 1.80
C ILE A 401 -1.65 -13.97 0.37
N TYR A 402 -0.46 -14.59 0.22
CA TYR A 402 0.26 -14.74 -1.06
C TYR A 402 0.66 -13.42 -1.74
N LYS A 403 0.71 -12.30 -1.01
CA LYS A 403 1.13 -11.00 -1.56
C LYS A 403 2.58 -10.70 -1.22
N THR A 404 3.46 -10.85 -2.21
CA THR A 404 4.87 -10.52 -2.10
C THR A 404 5.07 -9.01 -2.24
N TYR A 405 5.91 -8.43 -1.40
CA TYR A 405 6.22 -6.99 -1.39
C TYR A 405 6.62 -6.48 -2.77
N GLY A 406 6.19 -5.29 -3.12
CA GLY A 406 6.41 -4.69 -4.44
C GLY A 406 5.50 -5.26 -5.53
N PHE A 407 5.45 -6.58 -5.68
CA PHE A 407 4.56 -7.23 -6.65
C PHE A 407 3.08 -6.94 -6.36
N GLY A 408 2.66 -7.04 -5.09
CA GLY A 408 1.29 -6.74 -4.69
C GLY A 408 0.88 -5.29 -4.99
N THR A 409 1.80 -4.34 -4.88
CA THR A 409 1.52 -2.94 -5.24
C THR A 409 1.19 -2.79 -6.73
N ILE A 410 1.91 -3.50 -7.61
CA ILE A 410 1.61 -3.46 -9.05
C ILE A 410 0.31 -4.21 -9.37
N GLU A 411 0.01 -5.31 -8.66
CA GLU A 411 -1.31 -5.97 -8.77
C GLU A 411 -2.45 -5.02 -8.41
N GLU A 412 -2.29 -4.14 -7.39
CA GLU A 412 -3.31 -3.14 -7.04
C GLU A 412 -3.58 -2.16 -8.19
N LEU A 413 -2.54 -1.75 -8.93
CA LEU A 413 -2.70 -0.91 -10.10
C LEU A 413 -3.51 -1.63 -11.20
N GLU A 414 -3.26 -2.92 -11.42
CA GLU A 414 -4.03 -3.74 -12.37
C GLU A 414 -5.49 -3.88 -11.92
N LEU A 415 -5.75 -4.04 -10.62
CA LEU A 415 -7.11 -4.15 -10.05
C LEU A 415 -7.88 -2.82 -10.12
N LEU A 416 -7.22 -1.67 -9.92
CA LEU A 416 -7.83 -0.37 -10.19
C LEU A 416 -8.19 -0.23 -11.68
N ARG A 417 -7.35 -0.73 -12.58
CA ARG A 417 -7.66 -0.77 -14.01
C ARG A 417 -8.85 -1.67 -14.31
N GLU A 418 -8.95 -2.84 -13.65
CA GLU A 418 -10.11 -3.75 -13.72
C GLU A 418 -11.38 -3.05 -13.20
N ALA A 419 -11.26 -2.24 -12.14
CA ALA A 419 -12.36 -1.46 -11.59
C ALA A 419 -12.88 -0.35 -12.54
N GLY A 420 -12.16 -0.06 -13.65
CA GLY A 420 -12.59 0.90 -14.67
C GLY A 420 -11.83 2.22 -14.67
N PHE A 421 -10.76 2.36 -13.90
CA PHE A 421 -9.91 3.55 -13.94
C PHE A 421 -9.20 3.68 -15.29
N HIS A 422 -9.14 4.89 -15.85
CA HIS A 422 -8.27 5.17 -16.97
C HIS A 422 -6.79 5.05 -16.53
N PRO A 423 -5.85 4.63 -17.43
CA PRO A 423 -4.42 4.51 -17.03
C PRO A 423 -3.83 5.75 -16.35
N LEU A 424 -4.17 6.95 -16.81
CA LEU A 424 -3.72 8.20 -16.16
C LEU A 424 -4.31 8.39 -14.75
N GLU A 425 -5.52 7.91 -14.50
CA GLU A 425 -6.14 7.92 -13.17
C GLU A 425 -5.46 6.90 -12.24
N VAL A 426 -5.08 5.74 -12.77
CA VAL A 426 -4.28 4.75 -12.03
C VAL A 426 -2.93 5.36 -11.63
N MET A 427 -2.23 6.05 -12.57
CA MET A 427 -0.98 6.73 -12.26
C MET A 427 -1.15 7.80 -11.18
N ARG A 428 -2.22 8.61 -11.24
CA ARG A 428 -2.53 9.61 -10.21
C ARG A 428 -2.82 8.95 -8.86
N ALA A 429 -3.62 7.89 -8.81
CA ALA A 429 -3.91 7.14 -7.59
C ALA A 429 -2.62 6.58 -6.96
N ALA A 430 -1.72 6.06 -7.79
CA ALA A 430 -0.45 5.47 -7.37
C ALA A 430 0.62 6.49 -6.93
N THR A 431 0.42 7.78 -7.16
CA THR A 431 1.45 8.80 -6.93
C THR A 431 0.88 10.01 -6.16
N LEU A 432 0.28 10.97 -6.86
CA LEU A 432 -0.15 12.24 -6.27
C LEU A 432 -1.27 12.08 -5.24
N SER A 433 -2.25 11.19 -5.48
CA SER A 433 -3.35 10.98 -4.51
C SER A 433 -2.85 10.44 -3.17
N GLY A 434 -1.85 9.52 -3.18
CA GLY A 434 -1.19 9.06 -1.96
C GLY A 434 -0.43 10.17 -1.26
N ALA A 435 0.30 11.01 -2.01
CA ALA A 435 1.00 12.16 -1.47
C ALA A 435 0.03 13.17 -0.82
N GLU A 436 -1.11 13.46 -1.48
CA GLU A 436 -2.18 14.32 -0.94
C GLU A 436 -2.77 13.76 0.37
N ALA A 437 -3.01 12.44 0.43
CA ALA A 437 -3.54 11.80 1.63
C ALA A 437 -2.53 11.79 2.80
N LEU A 438 -1.23 11.89 2.52
CA LEU A 438 -0.16 12.03 3.50
C LEU A 438 0.15 13.48 3.87
N GLY A 439 -0.45 14.49 3.20
CA GLY A 439 -0.08 15.90 3.34
C GLY A 439 1.37 16.17 2.90
N ALA A 440 1.82 15.50 1.85
CA ALA A 440 3.18 15.56 1.33
C ALA A 440 3.23 15.96 -0.16
N GLU A 441 2.11 16.38 -0.74
CA GLU A 441 1.94 16.71 -2.16
C GLU A 441 2.80 17.88 -2.61
N ASP A 442 3.24 18.74 -1.73
CA ASP A 442 4.20 19.81 -2.00
C ASP A 442 5.63 19.29 -2.21
N ARG A 443 5.93 18.05 -1.82
CA ARG A 443 7.26 17.44 -1.87
C ARG A 443 7.38 16.25 -2.81
N ILE A 444 6.36 15.42 -2.93
CA ILE A 444 6.37 14.15 -3.69
C ILE A 444 5.09 13.98 -4.54
N GLY A 445 5.00 12.90 -5.28
CA GLY A 445 3.78 12.44 -5.97
C GLY A 445 3.59 13.01 -7.38
N SER A 446 4.38 13.98 -7.83
CA SER A 446 4.34 14.46 -9.21
C SER A 446 5.70 14.99 -9.67
N ILE A 447 5.91 15.02 -11.01
CA ILE A 447 7.12 15.59 -11.62
C ILE A 447 6.92 17.07 -11.82
N GLU A 448 7.35 17.86 -10.83
CA GLU A 448 7.24 19.33 -10.82
C GLU A 448 8.50 19.96 -10.21
N VAL A 449 8.85 21.14 -10.70
CA VAL A 449 10.00 21.91 -10.18
C VAL A 449 9.80 22.23 -8.70
N GLY A 450 10.83 21.97 -7.90
CA GLY A 450 10.85 22.17 -6.45
C GLY A 450 10.56 20.89 -5.64
N LYS A 451 9.94 19.88 -6.23
CA LYS A 451 9.68 18.59 -5.57
C LYS A 451 10.94 17.72 -5.49
N LEU A 452 10.90 16.75 -4.60
CA LEU A 452 11.95 15.75 -4.46
C LEU A 452 12.05 14.92 -5.74
N ALA A 453 13.25 14.52 -6.09
CA ALA A 453 13.50 13.67 -7.24
C ALA A 453 13.23 12.20 -6.87
N ASP A 454 11.94 11.89 -6.70
CA ASP A 454 11.40 10.55 -6.49
C ASP A 454 10.74 10.12 -7.82
N LEU A 455 11.44 9.30 -8.62
CA LEU A 455 11.08 8.99 -10.00
C LEU A 455 11.24 7.50 -10.31
N VAL A 456 10.48 7.02 -11.29
CA VAL A 456 10.60 5.68 -11.88
C VAL A 456 10.92 5.81 -13.36
N VAL A 457 11.94 5.09 -13.81
CA VAL A 457 12.35 5.02 -15.21
C VAL A 457 11.97 3.66 -15.79
N LEU A 458 11.26 3.68 -16.92
CA LEU A 458 10.74 2.51 -17.60
C LEU A 458 11.17 2.51 -19.06
N SER A 459 11.49 1.33 -19.61
CA SER A 459 11.81 1.17 -21.04
C SER A 459 10.58 1.13 -21.94
N GLU A 460 9.38 0.90 -21.38
CA GLU A 460 8.13 0.81 -22.10
C GLU A 460 7.04 1.68 -21.45
N ASN A 461 5.97 1.94 -22.21
CA ASN A 461 4.88 2.82 -21.82
C ASN A 461 3.95 2.15 -20.76
N PRO A 462 3.96 2.59 -19.49
CA PRO A 462 3.08 2.02 -18.45
C PRO A 462 1.60 2.36 -18.66
N LEU A 463 1.28 3.40 -19.45
CA LEU A 463 -0.11 3.74 -19.77
C LEU A 463 -0.72 2.76 -20.77
N ALA A 464 0.11 2.12 -21.58
CA ALA A 464 -0.32 1.08 -22.51
C ALA A 464 -0.38 -0.30 -21.85
N ASN A 465 0.52 -0.57 -20.91
CA ASN A 465 0.62 -1.85 -20.22
C ASN A 465 1.21 -1.69 -18.82
N LEU A 466 0.37 -1.82 -17.79
CA LEU A 466 0.80 -1.72 -16.40
C LEU A 466 1.82 -2.80 -15.98
N LYS A 467 1.86 -3.94 -16.68
CA LYS A 467 2.79 -5.04 -16.37
C LYS A 467 4.27 -4.66 -16.55
N VAL A 468 4.56 -3.57 -17.26
CA VAL A 468 5.91 -3.04 -17.37
C VAL A 468 6.45 -2.45 -16.06
N LEU A 469 5.56 -2.22 -15.07
CA LEU A 469 5.91 -1.74 -13.74
C LEU A 469 6.39 -2.86 -12.79
N TYR A 470 6.07 -4.13 -13.08
CA TYR A 470 6.73 -5.21 -12.36
C TYR A 470 8.25 -5.09 -12.55
N GLY A 471 9.02 -5.15 -11.47
CA GLY A 471 10.47 -5.09 -11.58
C GLY A 471 11.05 -6.17 -12.48
N THR A 472 10.37 -7.33 -12.55
CA THR A 472 10.69 -8.45 -13.43
C THR A 472 10.22 -8.25 -14.88
N GLY A 473 9.43 -7.21 -15.19
CA GLY A 473 8.79 -7.05 -16.48
C GLY A 473 7.70 -8.09 -16.77
N HIS A 474 7.40 -8.28 -18.05
CA HIS A 474 6.39 -9.25 -18.50
C HIS A 474 6.88 -10.06 -19.71
N ILE A 475 6.18 -11.14 -20.03
CA ILE A 475 6.52 -12.01 -21.17
C ILE A 475 5.84 -11.49 -22.44
N ARG A 476 6.63 -11.40 -23.51
CA ARG A 476 6.17 -11.10 -24.87
C ARG A 476 6.75 -12.14 -25.84
N LEU A 477 6.04 -12.44 -26.90
CA LEU A 477 6.60 -13.23 -28.01
C LEU A 477 7.60 -12.35 -28.78
N GLY A 478 8.86 -12.79 -28.85
CA GLY A 478 9.91 -12.12 -29.61
C GLY A 478 9.74 -12.31 -31.13
N GLU A 479 10.49 -11.56 -31.94
CA GLU A 479 10.46 -11.65 -33.40
C GLU A 479 10.88 -13.05 -33.93
N ASN A 480 11.69 -13.76 -33.14
CA ASN A 480 12.10 -15.14 -33.42
C ASN A 480 11.06 -16.20 -33.06
N GLY A 481 9.90 -15.79 -32.53
CA GLY A 481 8.85 -16.69 -32.04
C GLY A 481 9.08 -17.27 -30.65
N GLU A 482 10.15 -16.86 -29.95
CA GLU A 482 10.44 -17.34 -28.60
C GLU A 482 9.88 -16.39 -27.52
N PRO A 483 9.42 -16.90 -26.36
CA PRO A 483 9.05 -16.08 -25.22
C PRO A 483 10.24 -15.24 -24.75
N THR A 484 10.06 -13.93 -24.66
CA THR A 484 11.08 -12.98 -24.22
C THR A 484 10.53 -12.13 -23.08
N ARG A 485 11.29 -11.96 -22.01
CA ARG A 485 10.92 -11.05 -20.94
C ARG A 485 11.36 -9.63 -21.30
N VAL A 486 10.42 -8.70 -21.22
CA VAL A 486 10.59 -7.30 -21.61
C VAL A 486 9.97 -6.37 -20.57
N GLY A 487 10.30 -5.09 -20.63
CA GLY A 487 9.83 -4.11 -19.66
C GLY A 487 10.58 -4.22 -18.32
N GLY A 488 9.89 -3.89 -17.27
CA GLY A 488 10.44 -3.79 -15.92
C GLY A 488 10.94 -2.39 -15.57
N VAL A 489 11.02 -2.12 -14.28
CA VAL A 489 11.62 -0.89 -13.77
C VAL A 489 13.12 -0.91 -14.08
N ARG A 490 13.59 0.12 -14.79
CA ARG A 490 15.03 0.26 -15.07
C ARG A 490 15.77 0.93 -13.94
N TYR A 491 15.25 2.07 -13.50
CA TYR A 491 15.79 2.80 -12.36
C TYR A 491 14.65 3.27 -11.46
N THR A 492 14.90 3.19 -10.17
CA THR A 492 14.13 3.93 -9.16
C THR A 492 15.03 5.02 -8.60
N ILE A 493 14.56 6.25 -8.65
CA ILE A 493 15.27 7.40 -8.12
C ILE A 493 14.53 7.87 -6.87
N LYS A 494 15.24 7.97 -5.75
CA LYS A 494 14.72 8.51 -4.49
C LYS A 494 15.66 9.55 -3.95
N ASP A 495 15.16 10.76 -3.68
CA ASP A 495 15.97 11.89 -3.23
C ASP A 495 17.21 12.14 -4.16
N GLY A 496 17.07 11.92 -5.46
CA GLY A 496 18.14 12.09 -6.45
C GLY A 496 19.18 10.94 -6.47
N ILE A 497 19.02 9.91 -5.64
CA ILE A 497 19.85 8.69 -5.68
C ILE A 497 19.23 7.71 -6.66
N VAL A 498 20.03 7.24 -7.61
CA VAL A 498 19.63 6.30 -8.68
C VAL A 498 19.91 4.87 -8.26
N TYR A 499 18.87 4.08 -8.07
CA TYR A 499 18.92 2.65 -7.81
C TYR A 499 18.70 1.86 -9.09
N ASP A 500 19.60 0.94 -9.42
CA ASP A 500 19.43 -0.03 -10.50
C ASP A 500 18.44 -1.12 -10.04
N ALA A 501 17.19 -1.05 -10.50
CA ALA A 501 16.14 -1.96 -10.06
C ALA A 501 16.44 -3.44 -10.38
N PRO A 502 16.98 -3.81 -11.56
CA PRO A 502 17.47 -5.15 -11.82
C PRO A 502 18.56 -5.62 -10.86
N ALA A 503 19.44 -4.74 -10.37
CA ALA A 503 20.44 -5.10 -9.36
C ALA A 503 19.78 -5.44 -8.03
N LEU A 504 18.84 -4.61 -7.55
CA LEU A 504 18.08 -4.89 -6.33
C LEU A 504 17.34 -6.22 -6.41
N LEU A 505 16.75 -6.55 -7.55
CA LEU A 505 16.10 -7.86 -7.76
C LEU A 505 17.10 -9.03 -7.72
N ARG A 506 18.31 -8.84 -8.26
CA ARG A 506 19.36 -9.88 -8.12
C ARG A 506 19.75 -10.12 -6.66
N ASP A 507 19.85 -9.05 -5.86
CA ASP A 507 20.14 -9.16 -4.43
C ASP A 507 19.01 -9.89 -3.69
N VAL A 508 17.74 -9.54 -3.95
CA VAL A 508 16.59 -10.24 -3.37
C VAL A 508 16.59 -11.72 -3.74
N ARG A 509 16.85 -12.04 -5.02
CA ARG A 509 16.94 -13.44 -5.46
C ARG A 509 18.08 -14.18 -4.74
N ALA A 510 19.21 -13.52 -4.49
CA ALA A 510 20.31 -14.10 -3.73
C ALA A 510 19.92 -14.37 -2.26
N ILE A 511 19.22 -13.44 -1.61
CA ILE A 511 18.67 -13.61 -0.24
C ILE A 511 17.73 -14.82 -0.20
N VAL A 512 16.80 -14.94 -1.16
CA VAL A 512 15.86 -16.06 -1.24
C VAL A 512 16.60 -17.39 -1.48
N ALA A 513 17.56 -17.42 -2.40
CA ALA A 513 18.36 -18.61 -2.71
C ALA A 513 19.21 -19.07 -1.52
N GLU A 514 19.82 -18.13 -0.78
CA GLU A 514 20.59 -18.44 0.44
C GLU A 514 19.71 -19.09 1.50
N GLU A 515 18.52 -18.55 1.72
CA GLU A 515 17.59 -19.11 2.70
C GLU A 515 17.07 -20.50 2.29
N LYS A 516 16.78 -20.72 1.01
CA LYS A 516 16.46 -22.05 0.48
C LYS A 516 17.59 -23.05 0.72
N ALA A 517 18.82 -22.66 0.45
CA ALA A 517 20.00 -23.51 0.67
C ALA A 517 20.18 -23.86 2.15
N LYS A 518 19.99 -22.93 3.08
CA LYS A 518 20.02 -23.18 4.53
C LYS A 518 18.98 -24.23 4.96
N ARG A 519 17.82 -24.24 4.31
CA ARG A 519 16.73 -25.19 4.59
C ARG A 519 16.88 -26.52 3.87
N GLY A 520 17.86 -26.65 2.97
CA GLY A 520 18.05 -27.85 2.14
C GLY A 520 16.93 -28.07 1.11
N THR A 521 16.24 -26.99 0.69
CA THR A 521 15.16 -27.01 -0.29
C THR A 521 15.55 -26.17 -1.50
N GLU A 522 15.46 -26.72 -2.71
CA GLU A 522 15.65 -25.95 -3.95
C GLU A 522 14.35 -25.29 -4.40
N GLU A 523 13.21 -25.84 -4.03
CA GLU A 523 11.88 -25.35 -4.38
C GLU A 523 11.10 -24.93 -3.13
N LEU A 524 10.20 -23.94 -3.26
CA LEU A 524 9.19 -23.70 -2.23
C LEU A 524 8.31 -24.95 -2.13
N PRO A 525 7.84 -25.32 -0.92
CA PRO A 525 6.90 -26.41 -0.79
C PRO A 525 5.74 -26.19 -1.76
N GLN A 526 5.40 -27.24 -2.53
CA GLN A 526 4.19 -27.18 -3.33
C GLN A 526 3.01 -27.03 -2.37
N PRO A 527 2.11 -26.12 -2.62
CA PRO A 527 0.98 -25.86 -1.75
C PRO A 527 0.05 -27.05 -1.65
#